data_3843aeec1f065ba8939e8b56e4511fd0
#
_entry.id   3843aeec1f065ba8939e8b56e4511fd0
#
_cell.length_a   1.000
_cell.length_b   1.000
_cell.length_c   1.000
_cell.angle_alpha   90.00
_cell.angle_beta   90.00
_cell.angle_gamma   90.00
#
_symmetry.space_group_name_H-M   'P 1'
#
loop_
_entity.id
_entity.type
_entity.pdbx_description
1 polymer ?
#
loop_
_entity_poly.entity_id
_entity_poly.type
_entity_poly.pdbx_seq_one_letter_code
_entity_poly.pdbx_strand_id
1 'polypeptide(L)'
;FDDIPTTFKLGTTVWTPSNSYKGYRGLTSVRKGIEISSNIIAAKAFMEVGTSTSMAYLKKFGITTLTNADAVPGALALGGLTQGMYPIEHAAAYGTLANSGIYLSPKLYTKVLDKYDEVLIEKTSELKETVSPQTAYIVTSMLKDVVTGISATGSSAKLPNMTVAGKTGTTNSSKDRWFAGYTPYYVGSVWVGYDQQKVVSASGNPAARIWKAV
;
A
#
# COMPACT_ATOMS: atom_id res chain seq x y z
N PHE A 1 -17.31 -0.48 -11.09
CA PHE A 1 -17.82 0.73 -10.43
C PHE A 1 -17.81 1.92 -11.38
N ASP A 2 -18.70 2.90 -11.16
CA ASP A 2 -18.66 4.16 -11.89
C ASP A 2 -17.73 5.15 -11.21
N ASP A 3 -16.75 5.66 -11.94
CA ASP A 3 -15.91 6.78 -11.54
C ASP A 3 -16.62 8.09 -11.94
N ILE A 4 -17.49 8.55 -11.04
CA ILE A 4 -18.32 9.77 -11.18
C ILE A 4 -18.30 10.56 -9.88
N PRO A 5 -18.71 11.85 -9.87
CA PRO A 5 -18.89 12.60 -8.61
C PRO A 5 -19.76 11.79 -7.66
N THR A 6 -19.23 11.47 -6.48
CA THR A 6 -19.92 10.60 -5.52
C THR A 6 -19.80 11.17 -4.12
N THR A 7 -20.93 11.28 -3.42
CA THR A 7 -21.00 11.65 -2.01
C THR A 7 -21.47 10.46 -1.20
N PHE A 8 -20.70 10.08 -0.19
CA PHE A 8 -21.02 9.00 0.72
C PHE A 8 -21.63 9.56 2.00
N LYS A 9 -22.75 8.99 2.43
CA LYS A 9 -23.36 9.29 3.73
C LYS A 9 -22.74 8.37 4.79
N LEU A 10 -22.18 8.96 5.85
CA LEU A 10 -21.48 8.27 6.93
C LEU A 10 -22.18 8.64 8.26
N GLY A 11 -23.33 8.01 8.52
CA GLY A 11 -24.21 8.43 9.61
C GLY A 11 -24.74 9.86 9.39
N THR A 12 -24.39 10.78 10.28
CA THR A 12 -24.76 12.21 10.22
C THR A 12 -23.81 13.06 9.36
N THR A 13 -22.67 12.52 8.93
CA THR A 13 -21.68 13.25 8.11
C THR A 13 -21.72 12.80 6.66
N VAL A 14 -21.17 13.64 5.78
CA VAL A 14 -21.02 13.33 4.37
C VAL A 14 -19.54 13.40 3.99
N TRP A 15 -19.13 12.53 3.08
CA TRP A 15 -17.77 12.51 2.55
C TRP A 15 -17.79 12.46 1.03
N THR A 16 -17.13 13.42 0.40
CA THR A 16 -17.07 13.57 -1.06
C THR A 16 -15.62 13.56 -1.50
N PRO A 17 -15.03 12.37 -1.74
CA PRO A 17 -13.67 12.27 -2.26
C PRO A 17 -13.57 12.77 -3.69
N SER A 18 -12.40 13.30 -4.06
CA SER A 18 -12.06 13.66 -5.44
C SER A 18 -10.87 12.83 -5.91
N ASN A 19 -10.78 12.61 -7.23
CA ASN A 19 -9.61 11.98 -7.83
C ASN A 19 -8.43 12.97 -7.89
N SER A 20 -7.20 12.44 -7.92
CA SER A 20 -5.99 13.24 -8.13
C SER A 20 -5.79 13.65 -9.59
N TYR A 21 -6.45 12.98 -10.54
CA TYR A 21 -6.49 13.35 -11.95
C TYR A 21 -7.71 14.20 -12.28
N LYS A 22 -7.66 14.90 -13.41
CA LYS A 22 -8.76 15.78 -13.84
C LYS A 22 -9.93 14.96 -14.37
N GLY A 23 -11.12 15.24 -13.84
CA GLY A 23 -12.41 14.66 -14.29
C GLY A 23 -12.64 13.24 -13.76
N TYR A 24 -13.52 12.53 -14.46
CA TYR A 24 -14.00 11.19 -14.11
C TYR A 24 -13.96 10.29 -15.34
N ARG A 25 -13.91 8.96 -15.13
CA ARG A 25 -13.72 7.98 -16.20
C ARG A 25 -14.97 7.15 -16.53
N GLY A 26 -16.07 7.36 -15.77
CA GLY A 26 -17.28 6.55 -15.93
C GLY A 26 -17.06 5.11 -15.49
N LEU A 27 -17.68 4.16 -16.18
CA LEU A 27 -17.60 2.74 -15.82
C LEU A 27 -16.15 2.23 -15.87
N THR A 28 -15.61 1.91 -14.71
CA THR A 28 -14.20 1.61 -14.49
C THR A 28 -14.07 0.33 -13.67
N SER A 29 -13.23 -0.61 -14.12
CA SER A 29 -12.91 -1.82 -13.36
C SER A 29 -12.05 -1.48 -12.14
N VAL A 30 -12.06 -2.34 -11.11
CA VAL A 30 -11.16 -2.22 -9.94
C VAL A 30 -9.70 -2.21 -10.39
N ARG A 31 -9.32 -3.07 -11.35
CA ARG A 31 -7.99 -3.12 -11.95
C ARG A 31 -7.56 -1.75 -12.48
N LYS A 32 -8.42 -1.14 -13.31
CA LYS A 32 -8.12 0.19 -13.87
C LYS A 32 -8.11 1.27 -12.78
N GLY A 33 -9.00 1.18 -11.80
CA GLY A 33 -9.00 2.06 -10.63
C GLY A 33 -7.69 2.02 -9.85
N ILE A 34 -7.11 0.84 -9.66
CA ILE A 34 -5.80 0.65 -9.01
C ILE A 34 -4.67 1.24 -9.87
N GLU A 35 -4.66 0.96 -11.18
CA GLU A 35 -3.66 1.46 -12.14
C GLU A 35 -3.55 2.99 -12.12
N ILE A 36 -4.70 3.67 -12.22
CA ILE A 36 -4.78 5.15 -12.25
C ILE A 36 -4.88 5.78 -10.86
N SER A 37 -4.90 4.97 -9.81
CA SER A 37 -5.05 5.43 -8.42
C SER A 37 -6.34 6.25 -8.20
N SER A 38 -7.50 5.73 -8.66
CA SER A 38 -8.80 6.38 -8.48
C SER A 38 -9.26 6.32 -7.04
N ASN A 39 -9.44 7.49 -6.43
CA ASN A 39 -10.00 7.62 -5.08
C ASN A 39 -11.47 7.19 -5.04
N ILE A 40 -12.23 7.48 -6.09
CA ILE A 40 -13.65 7.12 -6.17
C ILE A 40 -13.83 5.61 -6.23
N ILE A 41 -13.06 4.90 -7.05
CA ILE A 41 -13.12 3.44 -7.14
C ILE A 41 -12.67 2.80 -5.83
N ALA A 42 -11.60 3.32 -5.21
CA ALA A 42 -11.14 2.84 -3.90
C ALA A 42 -12.20 3.04 -2.82
N ALA A 43 -12.85 4.21 -2.77
CA ALA A 43 -13.92 4.51 -1.84
C ALA A 43 -15.13 3.59 -2.04
N LYS A 44 -15.57 3.36 -3.28
CA LYS A 44 -16.69 2.46 -3.58
C LYS A 44 -16.38 1.01 -3.20
N ALA A 45 -15.19 0.51 -3.52
CA ALA A 45 -14.74 -0.82 -3.12
C ALA A 45 -14.67 -0.95 -1.59
N PHE A 46 -14.18 0.08 -0.89
CA PHE A 46 -14.15 0.12 0.56
C PHE A 46 -15.58 0.05 1.17
N MET A 47 -16.55 0.75 0.59
CA MET A 47 -17.94 0.72 1.09
C MET A 47 -18.56 -0.69 1.01
N GLU A 48 -18.17 -1.51 0.03
CA GLU A 48 -18.58 -2.92 -0.07
C GLU A 48 -17.89 -3.80 0.99
N VAL A 49 -16.63 -3.53 1.30
CA VAL A 49 -15.83 -4.28 2.28
C VAL A 49 -16.19 -3.91 3.72
N GLY A 50 -16.38 -2.62 3.97
CA GLY A 50 -16.72 -2.05 5.27
C GLY A 50 -15.52 -1.84 6.19
N THR A 51 -15.73 -0.96 7.18
CA THR A 51 -14.70 -0.49 8.12
C THR A 51 -14.11 -1.62 8.98
N SER A 52 -14.97 -2.45 9.58
CA SER A 52 -14.55 -3.52 10.49
C SER A 52 -13.65 -4.54 9.79
N THR A 53 -14.06 -4.98 8.60
CA THR A 53 -13.27 -5.92 7.78
C THR A 53 -11.93 -5.30 7.38
N SER A 54 -11.93 -4.05 6.92
CA SER A 54 -10.72 -3.34 6.51
C SER A 54 -9.71 -3.21 7.66
N MET A 55 -10.16 -2.79 8.85
CA MET A 55 -9.32 -2.72 10.05
C MET A 55 -8.75 -4.09 10.45
N ALA A 56 -9.58 -5.14 10.39
CA ALA A 56 -9.15 -6.50 10.72
C ALA A 56 -8.06 -7.00 9.74
N TYR A 57 -8.23 -6.74 8.44
CA TYR A 57 -7.23 -7.15 7.45
C TYR A 57 -5.94 -6.35 7.55
N LEU A 58 -5.98 -5.04 7.78
CA LEU A 58 -4.76 -4.25 7.99
C LEU A 58 -3.94 -4.78 9.19
N LYS A 59 -4.61 -5.17 10.30
CA LYS A 59 -3.95 -5.83 11.43
C LYS A 59 -3.37 -7.20 11.03
N LYS A 60 -4.09 -7.99 10.21
CA LYS A 60 -3.55 -9.27 9.70
C LYS A 60 -2.34 -9.08 8.80
N PHE A 61 -2.26 -7.98 8.06
CA PHE A 61 -1.11 -7.57 7.25
C PHE A 61 0.04 -6.97 8.09
N GLY A 62 -0.10 -6.93 9.41
CA GLY A 62 0.96 -6.51 10.33
C GLY A 62 1.06 -5.01 10.58
N ILE A 63 0.05 -4.21 10.25
CA ILE A 63 0.02 -2.77 10.55
C ILE A 63 -0.37 -2.58 12.01
N THR A 64 0.54 -2.01 12.80
CA THR A 64 0.38 -1.84 14.25
C THR A 64 -0.05 -0.42 14.66
N THR A 65 0.09 0.56 13.78
CA THR A 65 -0.16 1.98 14.05
C THR A 65 -1.64 2.38 14.00
N LEU A 66 -2.55 1.45 13.72
CA LEU A 66 -3.98 1.73 13.57
C LEU A 66 -4.60 2.16 14.89
N THR A 67 -5.36 3.25 14.85
CA THR A 67 -6.14 3.80 15.95
C THR A 67 -7.64 3.77 15.65
N ASN A 68 -8.47 4.03 16.67
CA ASN A 68 -9.92 4.15 16.46
C ASN A 68 -10.29 5.34 15.56
N ALA A 69 -9.45 6.38 15.50
CA ALA A 69 -9.65 7.53 14.63
C ALA A 69 -9.51 7.17 13.13
N ASP A 70 -8.81 6.07 12.83
CA ASP A 70 -8.64 5.58 11.46
C ASP A 70 -9.85 4.80 10.94
N ALA A 71 -10.85 4.50 11.80
CA ALA A 71 -12.05 3.76 11.43
C ALA A 71 -13.02 4.59 10.55
N VAL A 72 -12.48 5.33 9.59
CA VAL A 72 -13.20 6.20 8.66
C VAL A 72 -12.77 5.94 7.21
N PRO A 73 -13.67 6.10 6.23
CA PRO A 73 -13.37 5.81 4.82
C PRO A 73 -12.16 6.56 4.27
N GLY A 74 -11.98 7.83 4.63
CA GLY A 74 -10.86 8.64 4.18
C GLY A 74 -9.49 8.07 4.59
N ALA A 75 -9.39 7.54 5.81
CA ALA A 75 -8.18 6.88 6.29
C ALA A 75 -7.97 5.51 5.63
N LEU A 76 -8.99 4.63 5.71
CA LEU A 76 -8.84 3.23 5.31
C LEU A 76 -8.83 3.01 3.80
N ALA A 77 -9.65 3.75 3.04
CA ALA A 77 -9.72 3.61 1.59
C ALA A 77 -8.60 4.34 0.86
N LEU A 78 -8.14 5.48 1.39
CA LEU A 78 -7.19 6.37 0.70
C LEU A 78 -5.82 6.45 1.39
N GLY A 79 -5.63 5.79 2.52
CA GLY A 79 -4.35 5.69 3.21
C GLY A 79 -3.98 6.90 4.08
N GLY A 80 -4.96 7.74 4.45
CA GLY A 80 -4.75 8.89 5.33
C GLY A 80 -4.77 8.51 6.82
N LEU A 81 -3.96 7.54 7.23
CA LEU A 81 -3.90 7.06 8.61
C LEU A 81 -3.37 8.14 9.56
N THR A 82 -3.94 8.22 10.76
CA THR A 82 -3.64 9.23 11.79
C THR A 82 -2.17 9.25 12.20
N GLN A 83 -1.58 8.07 12.41
CA GLN A 83 -0.17 7.91 12.75
C GLN A 83 0.69 7.45 11.57
N GLY A 84 0.08 7.31 10.37
CA GLY A 84 0.77 6.70 9.23
C GLY A 84 1.07 5.23 9.45
N MET A 85 2.18 4.74 8.88
CA MET A 85 2.66 3.37 9.08
C MET A 85 4.18 3.30 8.98
N TYR A 86 4.78 2.30 9.61
CA TYR A 86 6.21 2.06 9.47
C TYR A 86 6.54 1.48 8.09
N PRO A 87 7.60 1.96 7.40
CA PRO A 87 8.00 1.41 6.10
C PRO A 87 8.25 -0.10 6.13
N ILE A 88 8.77 -0.63 7.24
CA ILE A 88 9.02 -2.07 7.39
C ILE A 88 7.71 -2.88 7.46
N GLU A 89 6.67 -2.38 8.14
CA GLU A 89 5.34 -3.01 8.18
C GLU A 89 4.67 -2.93 6.80
N HIS A 90 4.81 -1.81 6.12
CA HIS A 90 4.29 -1.63 4.77
C HIS A 90 4.98 -2.58 3.77
N ALA A 91 6.30 -2.76 3.88
CA ALA A 91 7.02 -3.76 3.09
C ALA A 91 6.54 -5.19 3.39
N ALA A 92 6.37 -5.55 4.67
CA ALA A 92 5.87 -6.87 5.06
C ALA A 92 4.44 -7.13 4.57
N ALA A 93 3.57 -6.12 4.59
CA ALA A 93 2.21 -6.19 4.03
C ALA A 93 2.22 -6.50 2.52
N TYR A 94 3.07 -5.82 1.75
CA TYR A 94 3.26 -6.13 0.32
C TYR A 94 3.97 -7.48 0.11
N GLY A 95 4.89 -7.84 1.00
CA GLY A 95 5.53 -9.14 1.04
C GLY A 95 4.54 -10.29 1.18
N THR A 96 3.44 -10.07 1.88
CA THR A 96 2.34 -11.05 1.99
C THR A 96 1.76 -11.40 0.60
N LEU A 97 1.57 -10.40 -0.26
CA LEU A 97 1.08 -10.63 -1.63
C LEU A 97 2.12 -11.36 -2.49
N ALA A 98 3.40 -10.97 -2.36
CA ALA A 98 4.52 -11.63 -3.04
C ALA A 98 4.67 -13.11 -2.58
N ASN A 99 4.35 -13.39 -1.32
CA ASN A 99 4.45 -14.70 -0.69
C ASN A 99 3.12 -15.47 -0.69
N SER A 100 2.38 -15.39 -1.79
CA SER A 100 1.14 -16.16 -2.01
C SER A 100 0.10 -16.01 -0.89
N GLY A 101 0.04 -14.85 -0.23
CA GLY A 101 -0.93 -14.54 0.81
C GLY A 101 -0.50 -14.87 2.24
N ILE A 102 0.72 -15.36 2.41
CA ILE A 102 1.29 -15.69 3.73
C ILE A 102 2.08 -14.49 4.24
N TYR A 103 1.61 -13.89 5.33
CA TYR A 103 2.33 -12.85 6.06
C TYR A 103 3.53 -13.43 6.78
N LEU A 104 4.65 -12.74 6.67
CA LEU A 104 5.89 -13.04 7.37
C LEU A 104 6.26 -11.82 8.22
N SER A 105 6.32 -12.00 9.55
CA SER A 105 6.72 -10.89 10.42
C SER A 105 8.16 -10.45 10.14
N PRO A 106 8.40 -9.13 9.97
CA PRO A 106 9.75 -8.65 9.72
C PRO A 106 10.64 -8.89 10.94
N LYS A 107 11.91 -9.14 10.68
CA LYS A 107 12.93 -9.32 11.73
C LYS A 107 14.23 -8.66 11.30
N LEU A 108 14.92 -8.04 12.25
CA LEU A 108 16.21 -7.36 12.04
C LEU A 108 17.40 -8.29 12.27
N TYR A 109 17.17 -9.41 12.96
CA TYR A 109 18.19 -10.44 13.22
C TYR A 109 17.50 -11.81 13.28
N THR A 110 18.26 -12.84 12.99
CA THR A 110 17.82 -14.24 13.11
C THR A 110 18.33 -14.85 14.40
N LYS A 111 19.56 -14.49 14.79
CA LYS A 111 20.27 -15.06 15.91
C LYS A 111 21.23 -14.03 16.52
N VAL A 112 21.34 -14.03 17.83
CA VAL A 112 22.36 -13.30 18.58
C VAL A 112 23.19 -14.33 19.32
N LEU A 113 24.51 -14.29 19.12
CA LEU A 113 25.46 -15.17 19.77
C LEU A 113 26.26 -14.40 20.83
N ASP A 114 26.74 -15.09 21.84
CA ASP A 114 27.72 -14.56 22.78
C ASP A 114 29.14 -14.66 22.20
N LYS A 115 30.13 -14.29 23.01
CA LYS A 115 31.57 -14.36 22.63
C LYS A 115 32.11 -15.80 22.50
N TYR A 116 31.33 -16.79 22.87
CA TYR A 116 31.68 -18.22 22.76
C TYR A 116 30.86 -18.94 21.68
N ASP A 117 30.17 -18.18 20.82
CA ASP A 117 29.25 -18.68 19.78
C ASP A 117 28.01 -19.41 20.35
N GLU A 118 27.69 -19.23 21.62
CA GLU A 118 26.46 -19.74 22.22
C GLU A 118 25.26 -18.84 21.84
N VAL A 119 24.12 -19.47 21.60
CA VAL A 119 22.90 -18.76 21.19
C VAL A 119 22.28 -18.07 22.39
N LEU A 120 22.34 -16.73 22.42
CA LEU A 120 21.63 -15.91 23.42
C LEU A 120 20.17 -15.67 23.05
N ILE A 121 19.91 -15.40 21.77
CA ILE A 121 18.57 -15.13 21.24
C ILE A 121 18.45 -15.78 19.87
N GLU A 122 17.39 -16.51 19.66
CA GLU A 122 16.99 -16.98 18.33
C GLU A 122 15.56 -16.51 18.05
N LYS A 123 15.36 -15.87 16.90
CA LYS A 123 14.07 -15.33 16.49
C LYS A 123 13.57 -16.02 15.23
N THR A 124 12.55 -16.81 15.37
CA THR A 124 11.78 -17.35 14.24
C THR A 124 10.78 -16.32 13.74
N SER A 125 10.50 -16.31 12.43
CA SER A 125 9.43 -15.48 11.89
C SER A 125 8.08 -16.14 12.12
N GLU A 126 7.11 -15.33 12.52
CA GLU A 126 5.72 -15.75 12.56
C GLU A 126 5.17 -15.81 11.13
N LEU A 127 4.61 -16.95 10.75
CA LEU A 127 3.97 -17.20 9.47
C LEU A 127 2.45 -17.20 9.70
N LYS A 128 1.73 -16.41 8.91
CA LYS A 128 0.27 -16.32 9.05
C LYS A 128 -0.40 -16.22 7.68
N GLU A 129 -1.27 -17.14 7.37
CA GLU A 129 -2.14 -17.02 6.21
C GLU A 129 -3.08 -15.81 6.42
N THR A 130 -2.96 -14.83 5.52
CA THR A 130 -3.69 -13.57 5.59
C THR A 130 -4.75 -13.48 4.51
N VAL A 131 -4.40 -13.86 3.29
CA VAL A 131 -5.31 -13.97 2.15
C VAL A 131 -4.99 -15.25 1.37
N SER A 132 -5.96 -15.74 0.58
CA SER A 132 -5.71 -16.92 -0.24
C SER A 132 -4.67 -16.68 -1.33
N PRO A 133 -3.96 -17.71 -1.81
CA PRO A 133 -3.03 -17.58 -2.94
C PRO A 133 -3.68 -17.00 -4.19
N GLN A 134 -4.95 -17.33 -4.46
CA GLN A 134 -5.71 -16.79 -5.60
C GLN A 134 -5.93 -15.29 -5.47
N THR A 135 -6.28 -14.82 -4.27
CA THR A 135 -6.43 -13.38 -3.97
C THR A 135 -5.10 -12.66 -4.15
N ALA A 136 -4.02 -13.19 -3.59
CA ALA A 136 -2.68 -12.64 -3.74
C ALA A 136 -2.26 -12.52 -5.21
N TYR A 137 -2.52 -13.57 -6.01
CA TYR A 137 -2.24 -13.57 -7.45
C TYR A 137 -3.04 -12.51 -8.21
N ILE A 138 -4.34 -12.39 -7.96
CA ILE A 138 -5.21 -11.40 -8.62
C ILE A 138 -4.75 -9.98 -8.29
N VAL A 139 -4.47 -9.69 -7.00
CA VAL A 139 -3.99 -8.38 -6.56
C VAL A 139 -2.61 -8.09 -7.17
N THR A 140 -1.70 -9.05 -7.16
CA THR A 140 -0.38 -8.93 -7.82
C THR A 140 -0.52 -8.58 -9.30
N SER A 141 -1.44 -9.26 -10.00
CA SER A 141 -1.72 -8.97 -11.41
C SER A 141 -2.21 -7.54 -11.63
N MET A 142 -3.07 -7.01 -10.74
CA MET A 142 -3.51 -5.62 -10.80
C MET A 142 -2.40 -4.62 -10.47
N LEU A 143 -1.54 -4.94 -9.49
CA LEU A 143 -0.41 -4.09 -9.10
C LEU A 143 0.69 -4.01 -10.16
N LYS A 144 0.82 -5.00 -11.05
CA LYS A 144 1.71 -4.93 -12.22
C LYS A 144 1.29 -3.82 -13.18
N ASP A 145 -0.03 -3.62 -13.36
CA ASP A 145 -0.55 -2.58 -14.26
C ASP A 145 -0.27 -1.16 -13.73
N VAL A 146 -0.09 -1.00 -12.42
CA VAL A 146 0.38 0.28 -11.83
C VAL A 146 1.77 0.68 -12.34
N VAL A 147 2.60 -0.30 -12.71
CA VAL A 147 3.98 -0.07 -13.17
C VAL A 147 4.10 -0.11 -14.70
N THR A 148 3.31 -0.95 -15.37
CA THR A 148 3.46 -1.23 -16.80
C THR A 148 2.25 -0.88 -17.66
N GLY A 149 1.11 -0.53 -17.05
CA GLY A 149 -0.12 -0.17 -17.76
C GLY A 149 0.01 1.15 -18.53
N ILE A 150 -0.95 1.39 -19.44
CA ILE A 150 -0.97 2.58 -20.31
C ILE A 150 -1.04 3.89 -19.49
N SER A 151 -1.74 3.85 -18.34
CA SER A 151 -1.89 5.01 -17.45
C SER A 151 -1.17 4.79 -16.11
N ALA A 152 -0.09 4.03 -16.14
CA ALA A 152 0.66 3.60 -14.96
C ALA A 152 1.15 4.78 -14.11
N THR A 153 0.68 4.84 -12.86
CA THR A 153 1.12 5.87 -11.89
C THR A 153 2.50 5.57 -11.30
N GLY A 154 2.96 4.32 -11.38
CA GLY A 154 4.22 3.82 -10.83
C GLY A 154 5.28 3.49 -11.89
N SER A 155 5.17 3.98 -13.12
CA SER A 155 6.09 3.65 -14.23
C SER A 155 7.56 3.95 -13.93
N SER A 156 7.85 4.89 -13.02
CA SER A 156 9.21 5.20 -12.56
C SER A 156 9.89 4.04 -11.83
N ALA A 157 9.13 3.05 -11.33
CA ALA A 157 9.66 1.84 -10.69
C ALA A 157 9.90 0.68 -11.68
N LYS A 158 9.59 0.85 -12.96
CA LYS A 158 9.75 -0.21 -13.97
C LYS A 158 11.20 -0.62 -14.11
N LEU A 159 11.45 -1.94 -14.01
CA LEU A 159 12.75 -2.55 -14.30
C LEU A 159 12.77 -3.10 -15.74
N PRO A 160 13.91 -3.08 -16.44
CA PRO A 160 13.98 -3.49 -17.84
C PRO A 160 13.74 -5.00 -18.03
N ASN A 161 14.27 -5.83 -17.14
CA ASN A 161 14.28 -7.29 -17.30
C ASN A 161 13.59 -8.03 -16.16
N MET A 162 12.75 -7.34 -15.36
CA MET A 162 12.08 -7.94 -14.21
C MET A 162 10.68 -7.39 -14.03
N THR A 163 9.75 -8.27 -13.71
CA THR A 163 8.39 -7.88 -13.36
C THR A 163 8.37 -7.18 -12.00
N VAL A 164 7.72 -6.03 -11.95
CA VAL A 164 7.46 -5.29 -10.72
C VAL A 164 5.95 -5.17 -10.51
N ALA A 165 5.51 -5.49 -9.32
CA ALA A 165 4.16 -5.20 -8.83
C ALA A 165 4.27 -4.20 -7.67
N GLY A 166 3.50 -3.13 -7.69
CA GLY A 166 3.61 -2.11 -6.64
C GLY A 166 2.57 -1.01 -6.74
N LYS A 167 2.60 -0.09 -5.79
CA LYS A 167 1.66 1.02 -5.72
C LYS A 167 2.35 2.29 -5.23
N THR A 168 2.03 3.38 -5.86
CA THR A 168 2.40 4.73 -5.42
C THR A 168 1.43 5.24 -4.35
N GLY A 169 1.92 6.03 -3.42
CA GLY A 169 1.13 6.82 -2.49
C GLY A 169 1.55 8.28 -2.52
N THR A 170 0.59 9.18 -2.40
CA THR A 170 0.83 10.62 -2.30
C THR A 170 -0.25 11.20 -1.40
N THR A 171 0.16 11.82 -0.31
CA THR A 171 -0.78 12.52 0.59
C THR A 171 -1.22 13.86 -0.02
N ASN A 172 -2.32 14.41 0.53
CA ASN A 172 -2.79 15.73 0.15
C ASN A 172 -1.66 16.76 0.28
N SER A 173 -1.59 17.67 -0.69
CA SER A 173 -0.52 18.69 -0.78
C SER A 173 0.88 18.10 -0.96
N SER A 174 1.00 16.82 -1.34
CA SER A 174 2.30 16.18 -1.65
C SER A 174 3.32 16.23 -0.51
N LYS A 175 2.88 16.13 0.73
CA LYS A 175 3.77 16.14 1.89
C LYS A 175 4.49 14.81 2.08
N ASP A 176 3.85 13.70 1.67
CA ASP A 176 4.43 12.37 1.69
C ASP A 176 4.33 11.73 0.31
N ARG A 177 5.40 11.07 -0.10
CA ARG A 177 5.50 10.29 -1.32
C ARG A 177 5.91 8.87 -0.97
N TRP A 178 5.11 7.91 -1.37
CA TRP A 178 5.32 6.51 -1.09
C TRP A 178 5.43 5.70 -2.37
N PHE A 179 6.21 4.63 -2.30
CA PHE A 179 6.12 3.51 -3.20
C PHE A 179 6.40 2.23 -2.42
N ALA A 180 5.47 1.29 -2.48
CA ALA A 180 5.69 -0.07 -2.05
C ALA A 180 5.55 -1.00 -3.24
N GLY A 181 6.47 -1.93 -3.38
CA GLY A 181 6.48 -2.86 -4.50
C GLY A 181 7.40 -4.04 -4.27
N TYR A 182 7.28 -5.00 -5.15
CA TYR A 182 8.06 -6.23 -5.10
C TYR A 182 8.34 -6.79 -6.49
N THR A 183 9.41 -7.55 -6.55
CA THR A 183 9.80 -8.43 -7.64
C THR A 183 9.57 -9.89 -7.20
N PRO A 184 9.86 -10.90 -8.02
CA PRO A 184 9.89 -12.30 -7.55
C PRO A 184 10.90 -12.57 -6.42
N TYR A 185 11.86 -11.67 -6.16
CA TYR A 185 12.97 -11.89 -5.24
C TYR A 185 12.96 -10.97 -4.02
N TYR A 186 12.53 -9.72 -4.18
CA TYR A 186 12.64 -8.68 -3.15
C TYR A 186 11.34 -7.91 -3.00
N VAL A 187 11.07 -7.47 -1.79
CA VAL A 187 10.02 -6.50 -1.46
C VAL A 187 10.65 -5.29 -0.80
N GLY A 188 10.14 -4.11 -1.11
CA GLY A 188 10.60 -2.87 -0.51
C GLY A 188 9.50 -1.84 -0.39
N SER A 189 9.65 -0.96 0.59
CA SER A 189 8.81 0.22 0.77
C SER A 189 9.70 1.43 0.97
N VAL A 190 9.43 2.50 0.23
CA VAL A 190 10.15 3.76 0.30
C VAL A 190 9.18 4.88 0.64
N TRP A 191 9.52 5.65 1.65
CA TRP A 191 8.89 6.89 2.00
C TRP A 191 9.84 8.07 1.78
N VAL A 192 9.30 9.13 1.20
CA VAL A 192 10.00 10.41 1.04
C VAL A 192 9.11 11.49 1.63
N GLY A 193 9.59 12.17 2.64
CA GLY A 193 8.88 13.18 3.40
C GLY A 193 9.81 13.95 4.33
N TYR A 194 9.23 14.74 5.20
CA TYR A 194 9.92 15.48 6.25
C TYR A 194 9.29 15.15 7.60
N ASP A 195 10.10 15.06 8.65
CA ASP A 195 9.62 14.85 10.04
C ASP A 195 8.64 15.95 10.46
N GLN A 196 8.96 17.20 10.12
CA GLN A 196 7.99 18.29 10.13
C GLN A 196 7.37 18.40 8.75
N GLN A 197 6.07 18.18 8.66
CA GLN A 197 5.33 18.11 7.40
C GLN A 197 5.57 19.34 6.49
N LYS A 198 6.29 19.10 5.38
CA LYS A 198 6.53 20.08 4.32
C LYS A 198 6.22 19.46 2.97
N VAL A 199 5.93 20.30 1.98
CA VAL A 199 5.73 19.84 0.60
C VAL A 199 7.01 19.22 0.05
N VAL A 200 6.92 17.98 -0.44
CA VAL A 200 8.00 17.33 -1.19
C VAL A 200 7.95 17.85 -2.63
N SER A 201 8.80 18.82 -2.94
CA SER A 201 8.92 19.39 -4.28
C SER A 201 9.78 18.48 -5.17
N ALA A 202 9.13 17.61 -5.91
CA ALA A 202 9.78 16.71 -6.86
C ALA A 202 8.86 16.42 -8.06
N SER A 203 9.44 16.32 -9.25
CA SER A 203 8.71 15.85 -10.42
C SER A 203 8.43 14.33 -10.32
N GLY A 204 7.23 13.89 -10.63
CA GLY A 204 6.82 12.49 -10.55
C GLY A 204 6.85 11.95 -9.11
N ASN A 205 7.08 10.65 -8.94
CA ASN A 205 7.19 10.01 -7.64
C ASN A 205 8.65 9.67 -7.30
N PRO A 206 9.30 10.44 -6.39
CA PRO A 206 10.69 10.19 -6.00
C PRO A 206 10.88 8.85 -5.29
N ALA A 207 9.89 8.40 -4.50
CA ALA A 207 9.96 7.11 -3.82
C ALA A 207 10.04 5.93 -4.80
N ALA A 208 9.28 5.99 -5.91
CA ALA A 208 9.36 4.97 -6.95
C ALA A 208 10.73 4.93 -7.66
N ARG A 209 11.36 6.10 -7.85
CA ARG A 209 12.73 6.18 -8.42
C ARG A 209 13.79 5.63 -7.48
N ILE A 210 13.70 5.95 -6.18
CA ILE A 210 14.60 5.40 -5.15
C ILE A 210 14.44 3.88 -5.08
N TRP A 211 13.20 3.40 -4.99
CA TRP A 211 12.90 1.97 -4.96
C TRP A 211 13.51 1.19 -6.14
N LYS A 212 13.48 1.79 -7.35
CA LYS A 212 14.08 1.21 -8.56
C LYS A 212 15.61 1.15 -8.49
N ALA A 213 16.24 2.08 -7.79
CA ALA A 213 17.69 2.24 -7.75
C ALA A 213 18.37 1.30 -6.72
N VAL A 214 17.58 0.76 -5.78
CA VAL A 214 18.02 -0.21 -4.75
C VAL A 214 17.80 -1.64 -5.24
#